data_2b41be047e82bdb979f593719f0a02f3
#
_entry.id   2b41be047e82bdb979f593719f0a02f3
#
_cell.length_a   1.000
_cell.length_b   1.000
_cell.length_c   1.000
_cell.angle_alpha   90.00
_cell.angle_beta   90.00
_cell.angle_gamma   90.00
#
_symmetry.space_group_name_H-M   'P 1'
#
loop_
_entity.id
_entity.type
_entity.pdbx_description
1 polymer ?
#
loop_
_entity_poly.entity_id
_entity_poly.type
_entity_poly.pdbx_seq_one_letter_code
_entity_poly.pdbx_strand_id
1 'polypeptide(L)'
;MSQVTLYTNLSLDDISYTKPVNQNNLYFGSMSYQSNPLLIQSAKLQFKCIQEDPSKQKYLLATVDPKDFSFYDSLLQLDDHNLSETYKNSKEWFQKDLPMDILESMYRRITQPFTKGTIPEIKLKVPFYKEKLQSKVYNSDNELMNYQDIKPGDTLLCIVQVKGLKFLKQEYYCDMCIQQIKVCASPKIATDRCLIVDEEETPSPEFDYEILDEEVIERQKQILQLQSQIEESESNLTQQQSHVDSLKTQLKNLA
;
A
#
# COMPACT_ATOMS: atom_id res chain seq x y z
N MET A 1 24.43 -0.07 16.14
CA MET A 1 24.16 -0.47 14.73
C MET A 1 22.70 -0.19 14.46
N SER A 2 22.37 0.44 13.35
CA SER A 2 20.96 0.70 12.98
C SER A 2 20.28 -0.65 12.71
N GLN A 3 19.26 -0.98 13.50
CA GLN A 3 18.51 -2.22 13.33
C GLN A 3 17.42 -2.01 12.27
N VAL A 4 17.38 -2.88 11.28
CA VAL A 4 16.30 -2.91 10.28
C VAL A 4 15.15 -3.73 10.85
N THR A 5 13.95 -3.17 10.83
CA THR A 5 12.73 -3.83 11.29
C THR A 5 11.94 -4.33 10.07
N LEU A 6 11.50 -5.58 10.08
CA LEU A 6 10.56 -6.07 9.08
C LEU A 6 9.22 -5.33 9.26
N TYR A 7 8.56 -4.98 8.18
CA TYR A 7 7.25 -4.32 8.25
C TYR A 7 6.22 -5.09 9.09
N THR A 8 6.30 -6.43 9.12
CA THR A 8 5.42 -7.29 9.92
C THR A 8 5.69 -7.21 11.43
N ASN A 9 6.88 -6.74 11.81
CA ASN A 9 7.32 -6.66 13.21
C ASN A 9 7.35 -5.21 13.72
N LEU A 10 6.82 -4.27 12.94
CA LEU A 10 6.78 -2.87 13.33
C LEU A 10 5.69 -2.65 14.40
N SER A 11 6.11 -2.30 15.60
CA SER A 11 5.20 -1.82 16.66
C SER A 11 5.10 -0.31 16.57
N LEU A 12 3.93 0.21 16.27
CA LEU A 12 3.71 1.66 16.14
C LEU A 12 3.86 2.38 17.49
N ASP A 13 3.57 1.71 18.59
CA ASP A 13 3.70 2.28 19.95
C ASP A 13 5.17 2.54 20.35
N ASP A 14 6.12 1.88 19.68
CA ASP A 14 7.56 2.07 19.89
C ASP A 14 8.14 3.24 19.07
N ILE A 15 7.30 3.92 18.29
CA ILE A 15 7.69 5.10 17.51
C ILE A 15 7.59 6.34 18.39
N SER A 16 8.69 7.07 18.48
CA SER A 16 8.75 8.35 19.21
C SER A 16 8.86 9.51 18.24
N TYR A 17 8.15 10.58 18.53
CA TYR A 17 8.12 11.82 17.74
C TYR A 17 8.74 12.96 18.52
N THR A 18 9.50 13.81 17.85
CA THR A 18 9.99 15.07 18.45
C THR A 18 9.09 16.22 18.03
N LYS A 19 9.02 17.24 18.88
CA LYS A 19 8.38 18.50 18.53
C LYS A 19 8.99 19.06 17.24
N PRO A 20 8.17 19.51 16.27
CA PRO A 20 8.67 20.10 15.04
C PRO A 20 9.50 21.37 15.30
N VAL A 21 10.70 21.41 14.72
CA VAL A 21 11.60 22.56 14.76
C VAL A 21 11.75 23.19 13.38
N ASN A 22 11.93 24.49 13.32
CA ASN A 22 12.12 25.20 12.05
C ASN A 22 13.48 24.84 11.43
N GLN A 23 13.44 24.36 10.19
CA GLN A 23 14.62 24.04 9.37
C GLN A 23 14.43 24.66 7.98
N ASN A 24 15.12 25.73 7.68
CA ASN A 24 15.12 26.37 6.35
C ASN A 24 13.70 26.63 5.78
N ASN A 25 12.86 27.34 6.53
CA ASN A 25 11.47 27.71 6.19
C ASN A 25 10.44 26.55 6.15
N LEU A 26 10.77 25.40 6.70
CA LEU A 26 9.84 24.32 6.95
C LEU A 26 9.99 23.84 8.41
N TYR A 27 8.97 23.20 8.94
CA TYR A 27 9.08 22.56 10.25
C TYR A 27 9.27 21.06 10.07
N PHE A 28 10.13 20.48 10.89
CA PHE A 28 10.44 19.05 10.83
C PHE A 28 10.46 18.46 12.24
N GLY A 29 9.63 17.44 12.45
CA GLY A 29 9.62 16.60 13.65
C GLY A 29 10.24 15.24 13.35
N SER A 30 11.35 14.91 13.99
CA SER A 30 12.02 13.61 13.77
C SER A 30 11.21 12.47 14.32
N MET A 31 11.33 11.31 13.68
CA MET A 31 10.80 10.03 14.18
C MET A 31 11.95 9.10 14.51
N SER A 32 11.80 8.34 15.59
CA SER A 32 12.74 7.28 15.99
C SER A 32 11.98 6.06 16.46
N TYR A 33 12.58 4.90 16.29
CA TYR A 33 12.07 3.61 16.74
C TYR A 33 12.99 3.04 17.81
N GLN A 34 12.50 2.88 19.04
CA GLN A 34 13.32 2.44 20.18
C GLN A 34 14.65 3.22 20.27
N SER A 35 14.58 4.55 20.14
CA SER A 35 15.73 5.47 20.17
C SER A 35 16.74 5.34 19.01
N ASN A 36 16.42 4.56 17.97
CA ASN A 36 17.23 4.40 16.75
C ASN A 36 16.50 5.00 15.53
N PRO A 37 17.20 5.25 14.41
CA PRO A 37 16.56 5.57 13.14
C PRO A 37 15.58 4.46 12.73
N LEU A 38 14.38 4.83 12.33
CA LEU A 38 13.37 3.89 11.87
C LEU A 38 13.70 3.43 10.44
N LEU A 39 14.15 2.19 10.30
CA LEU A 39 14.43 1.52 9.05
C LEU A 39 13.47 0.35 8.87
N ILE A 40 12.63 0.40 7.84
CA ILE A 40 11.62 -0.63 7.57
C ILE A 40 12.03 -1.41 6.32
N GLN A 41 12.07 -2.72 6.42
CA GLN A 41 12.18 -3.58 5.23
C GLN A 41 10.78 -3.86 4.69
N SER A 42 10.59 -3.58 3.40
CA SER A 42 9.33 -3.81 2.69
C SER A 42 9.03 -5.29 2.47
N ALA A 43 7.79 -5.60 2.09
CA ALA A 43 7.47 -6.84 1.38
C ALA A 43 8.15 -6.85 -0.01
N LYS A 44 8.00 -7.96 -0.72
CA LYS A 44 8.37 -8.04 -2.15
C LYS A 44 7.44 -7.13 -2.94
N LEU A 45 8.03 -6.21 -3.70
CA LEU A 45 7.34 -5.23 -4.53
C LEU A 45 7.64 -5.50 -6.00
N GLN A 46 6.65 -5.36 -6.87
CA GLN A 46 6.82 -5.44 -8.32
C GLN A 46 7.16 -4.05 -8.86
N PHE A 47 8.36 -3.88 -9.37
CA PHE A 47 8.84 -2.60 -9.91
C PHE A 47 8.08 -2.20 -11.17
N LYS A 48 7.64 -0.95 -11.23
CA LYS A 48 7.04 -0.36 -12.45
C LYS A 48 8.00 0.59 -13.15
N CYS A 49 8.37 1.67 -12.48
CA CYS A 49 9.26 2.69 -13.04
C CYS A 49 9.79 3.62 -11.94
N ILE A 50 10.75 4.47 -12.32
CA ILE A 50 11.13 5.66 -11.55
C ILE A 50 10.45 6.86 -12.21
N GLN A 51 9.63 7.57 -11.45
CA GLN A 51 8.92 8.77 -11.89
C GLN A 51 9.52 10.01 -11.24
N GLU A 52 9.67 11.08 -12.02
CA GLU A 52 10.04 12.40 -11.51
C GLU A 52 8.79 13.27 -11.38
N ASP A 53 8.65 13.96 -10.25
CA ASP A 53 7.57 14.90 -10.02
C ASP A 53 7.94 16.32 -10.51
N PRO A 54 7.01 17.28 -10.57
CA PRO A 54 7.28 18.66 -10.97
C PRO A 54 8.34 19.38 -10.12
N SER A 55 8.57 18.92 -8.88
CA SER A 55 9.61 19.44 -7.97
C SER A 55 10.99 18.81 -8.20
N LYS A 56 11.14 18.01 -9.26
CA LYS A 56 12.32 17.21 -9.61
C LYS A 56 12.69 16.15 -8.56
N GLN A 57 11.74 15.77 -7.72
CA GLN A 57 11.91 14.67 -6.82
C GLN A 57 11.61 13.36 -7.54
N LYS A 58 12.48 12.36 -7.40
CA LYS A 58 12.30 11.05 -8.02
C LYS A 58 11.68 10.06 -7.05
N TYR A 59 10.78 9.24 -7.55
CA TYR A 59 10.05 8.21 -6.81
C TYR A 59 10.10 6.89 -7.54
N LEU A 60 10.32 5.84 -6.80
CA LEU A 60 10.11 4.47 -7.25
C LEU A 60 8.63 4.15 -7.13
N LEU A 61 8.01 3.75 -8.24
CA LEU A 61 6.66 3.21 -8.29
C LEU A 61 6.73 1.70 -8.35
N ALA A 62 6.00 1.06 -7.47
CA ALA A 62 5.89 -0.40 -7.41
C ALA A 62 4.49 -0.81 -6.95
N THR A 63 4.12 -2.05 -7.22
CA THR A 63 2.89 -2.65 -6.69
C THR A 63 3.22 -3.73 -5.67
N VAL A 64 2.33 -3.97 -4.74
CA VAL A 64 2.37 -5.11 -3.84
C VAL A 64 1.97 -6.39 -4.57
N ASP A 65 2.21 -7.55 -3.96
CA ASP A 65 1.70 -8.81 -4.46
C ASP A 65 0.16 -8.77 -4.47
N PRO A 66 -0.51 -9.16 -5.58
CA PRO A 66 -1.98 -9.20 -5.65
C PRO A 66 -2.65 -10.08 -4.59
N LYS A 67 -1.90 -10.99 -3.98
CA LYS A 67 -2.37 -11.92 -2.94
C LYS A 67 -2.01 -11.47 -1.52
N ASP A 68 -1.16 -10.44 -1.38
CA ASP A 68 -0.67 -9.99 -0.07
C ASP A 68 -0.55 -8.47 -0.03
N PHE A 69 -1.50 -7.81 0.60
CA PHE A 69 -1.54 -6.36 0.80
C PHE A 69 -0.98 -5.94 2.17
N SER A 70 -0.43 -6.85 2.95
CA SER A 70 0.00 -6.61 4.33
C SER A 70 1.00 -5.45 4.46
N PHE A 71 1.88 -5.25 3.49
CA PHE A 71 2.79 -4.09 3.49
C PHE A 71 2.06 -2.77 3.23
N TYR A 72 1.07 -2.76 2.33
CA TYR A 72 0.23 -1.59 2.11
C TYR A 72 -0.57 -1.24 3.37
N ASP A 73 -1.15 -2.24 4.02
CA ASP A 73 -1.90 -2.08 5.27
C ASP A 73 -1.00 -1.57 6.40
N SER A 74 0.25 -2.03 6.48
CA SER A 74 1.25 -1.53 7.43
C SER A 74 1.57 -0.04 7.21
N LEU A 75 1.68 0.41 5.96
CA LEU A 75 1.86 1.82 5.64
C LEU A 75 0.61 2.65 5.93
N LEU A 76 -0.58 2.10 5.72
CA LEU A 76 -1.85 2.74 6.07
C LEU A 76 -1.96 2.94 7.58
N GLN A 77 -1.63 1.91 8.36
CA GLN A 77 -1.58 2.01 9.82
C GLN A 77 -0.56 3.06 10.30
N LEU A 78 0.59 3.17 9.63
CA LEU A 78 1.57 4.22 9.92
C LEU A 78 1.02 5.61 9.62
N ASP A 79 0.26 5.78 8.53
CA ASP A 79 -0.43 7.03 8.20
C ASP A 79 -1.43 7.42 9.29
N ASP A 80 -2.27 6.49 9.74
CA ASP A 80 -3.26 6.72 10.78
C ASP A 80 -2.60 7.01 12.15
N HIS A 81 -1.49 6.34 12.45
CA HIS A 81 -0.70 6.60 13.65
C HIS A 81 -0.09 8.01 13.62
N ASN A 82 0.51 8.42 12.49
CA ASN A 82 1.05 9.77 12.30
C ASN A 82 -0.02 10.85 12.51
N LEU A 83 -1.22 10.63 11.99
CA LEU A 83 -2.35 11.55 12.16
C LEU A 83 -2.79 11.62 13.62
N SER A 84 -2.92 10.48 14.29
CA SER A 84 -3.29 10.39 15.71
C SER A 84 -2.26 11.09 16.60
N GLU A 85 -0.97 10.86 16.39
CA GLU A 85 0.10 11.51 17.15
C GLU A 85 0.15 13.03 16.89
N THR A 86 -0.08 13.45 15.64
CA THR A 86 -0.19 14.88 15.31
C THR A 86 -1.36 15.53 16.04
N TYR A 87 -2.51 14.84 16.11
CA TYR A 87 -3.69 15.32 16.85
C TYR A 87 -3.43 15.45 18.35
N LYS A 88 -2.87 14.42 18.98
CA LYS A 88 -2.53 14.44 20.42
C LYS A 88 -1.60 15.58 20.77
N ASN A 89 -0.66 15.92 19.89
CA ASN A 89 0.35 16.95 20.10
C ASN A 89 0.00 18.29 19.43
N SER A 90 -1.19 18.45 18.86
CA SER A 90 -1.56 19.61 18.02
C SER A 90 -1.38 20.94 18.76
N LYS A 91 -1.80 21.02 20.04
CA LYS A 91 -1.65 22.20 20.87
C LYS A 91 -0.19 22.60 21.08
N GLU A 92 0.70 21.63 21.25
CA GLU A 92 2.12 21.89 21.45
C GLU A 92 2.83 22.25 20.13
N TRP A 93 2.51 21.54 19.05
CA TRP A 93 3.19 21.67 17.77
C TRP A 93 2.72 22.88 16.97
N PHE A 94 1.41 23.17 17.00
CA PHE A 94 0.82 24.29 16.24
C PHE A 94 0.44 25.48 17.11
N GLN A 95 0.62 25.38 18.44
CA GLN A 95 0.16 26.41 19.42
C GLN A 95 -1.36 26.64 19.36
N LYS A 96 -2.11 25.69 18.81
CA LYS A 96 -3.56 25.69 18.67
C LYS A 96 -4.07 24.26 18.76
N ASP A 97 -5.20 24.08 19.41
CA ASP A 97 -5.97 22.83 19.34
C ASP A 97 -6.63 22.76 17.95
N LEU A 98 -6.10 21.92 17.09
CA LEU A 98 -6.67 21.70 15.76
C LEU A 98 -7.56 20.46 15.79
N PRO A 99 -8.80 20.55 15.29
CA PRO A 99 -9.68 19.39 15.17
C PRO A 99 -9.13 18.37 14.15
N MET A 100 -9.52 17.12 14.32
CA MET A 100 -8.99 15.99 13.54
C MET A 100 -9.26 16.14 12.03
N ASP A 101 -10.44 16.63 11.63
CA ASP A 101 -10.83 16.88 10.25
C ASP A 101 -9.92 17.89 9.55
N ILE A 102 -9.48 18.92 10.25
CA ILE A 102 -8.50 19.88 9.72
C ILE A 102 -7.13 19.21 9.54
N LEU A 103 -6.66 18.47 10.54
CA LEU A 103 -5.38 17.76 10.45
C LEU A 103 -5.39 16.72 9.34
N GLU A 104 -6.49 16.00 9.17
CA GLU A 104 -6.65 15.02 8.10
C GLU A 104 -6.65 15.67 6.72
N SER A 105 -7.31 16.82 6.56
CA SER A 105 -7.31 17.57 5.31
C SER A 105 -5.92 18.12 4.93
N MET A 106 -5.06 18.34 5.91
CA MET A 106 -3.69 18.81 5.72
C MET A 106 -2.69 17.67 5.54
N TYR A 107 -3.04 16.45 5.98
CA TYR A 107 -2.13 15.30 5.92
C TYR A 107 -2.08 14.67 4.54
N ARG A 108 -0.90 14.68 3.91
CA ARG A 108 -0.67 13.94 2.68
C ARG A 108 -0.21 12.52 3.01
N ARG A 109 -1.10 11.55 2.82
CA ARG A 109 -0.84 10.14 3.13
C ARG A 109 0.27 9.54 2.26
N ILE A 110 0.98 8.57 2.82
CA ILE A 110 1.95 7.71 2.12
C ILE A 110 1.21 6.83 1.12
N THR A 111 0.10 6.26 1.60
CA THR A 111 -0.77 5.37 0.83
C THR A 111 -1.79 6.17 0.03
N GLN A 112 -2.06 5.71 -1.19
CA GLN A 112 -3.13 6.29 -2.01
C GLN A 112 -4.31 5.32 -2.06
N PRO A 113 -5.55 5.83 -1.99
CA PRO A 113 -6.72 4.98 -2.15
C PRO A 113 -6.70 4.31 -3.52
N PHE A 114 -7.06 3.05 -3.55
CA PHE A 114 -7.16 2.27 -4.78
C PHE A 114 -8.60 1.79 -5.01
N THR A 115 -8.94 1.58 -6.28
CA THR A 115 -10.27 1.12 -6.66
C THR A 115 -10.39 -0.39 -6.43
N LYS A 116 -11.57 -0.86 -6.01
CA LYS A 116 -11.84 -2.31 -5.88
C LYS A 116 -11.51 -3.03 -7.19
N GLY A 117 -10.69 -4.07 -7.10
CA GLY A 117 -10.22 -4.84 -8.25
C GLY A 117 -8.90 -4.36 -8.86
N THR A 118 -8.32 -3.26 -8.36
CA THR A 118 -6.96 -2.83 -8.74
C THR A 118 -5.95 -3.22 -7.66
N ILE A 119 -4.67 -3.30 -8.06
CA ILE A 119 -3.58 -3.58 -7.14
C ILE A 119 -3.06 -2.24 -6.60
N PRO A 120 -2.87 -2.08 -5.28
CA PRO A 120 -2.33 -0.85 -4.71
C PRO A 120 -0.93 -0.53 -5.25
N GLU A 121 -0.74 0.73 -5.60
CA GLU A 121 0.59 1.27 -5.93
C GLU A 121 1.22 1.90 -4.68
N ILE A 122 2.53 1.67 -4.55
CA ILE A 122 3.35 2.29 -3.51
C ILE A 122 4.34 3.21 -4.20
N LYS A 123 4.38 4.45 -3.71
CA LYS A 123 5.27 5.50 -4.21
C LYS A 123 6.32 5.82 -3.14
N LEU A 124 7.55 5.38 -3.34
CA LEU A 124 8.66 5.57 -2.41
C LEU A 124 9.67 6.58 -2.95
N LYS A 125 10.00 7.58 -2.16
CA LYS A 125 11.00 8.59 -2.53
C LYS A 125 12.38 7.96 -2.66
N VAL A 126 13.05 8.28 -3.76
CA VAL A 126 14.41 7.81 -4.06
C VAL A 126 15.37 9.02 -4.00
N PRO A 127 16.39 8.98 -3.13
CA PRO A 127 17.31 10.11 -3.00
C PRO A 127 18.30 10.16 -4.18
N PHE A 128 18.24 11.23 -4.96
CA PHE A 128 19.21 11.54 -5.99
C PHE A 128 20.01 12.80 -5.63
N TYR A 129 21.28 12.79 -5.91
CA TYR A 129 22.14 13.96 -5.81
C TYR A 129 22.99 14.07 -7.08
N LYS A 130 22.91 15.18 -7.80
CA LYS A 130 23.59 15.40 -9.07
C LYS A 130 23.45 14.21 -10.04
N GLU A 131 22.20 13.81 -10.28
CA GLU A 131 21.80 12.66 -11.13
C GLU A 131 22.32 11.27 -10.68
N LYS A 132 22.97 11.21 -9.51
CA LYS A 132 23.42 9.92 -8.94
C LYS A 132 22.48 9.47 -7.85
N LEU A 133 22.04 8.23 -7.96
CA LEU A 133 21.29 7.56 -6.91
C LEU A 133 22.15 7.44 -5.65
N GLN A 134 21.62 7.84 -4.50
CA GLN A 134 22.30 7.73 -3.21
C GLN A 134 22.02 6.40 -2.51
N SER A 135 20.92 5.74 -2.86
CA SER A 135 20.59 4.41 -2.35
C SER A 135 21.51 3.37 -2.98
N LYS A 136 21.85 2.36 -2.19
CA LYS A 136 22.60 1.21 -2.71
C LYS A 136 21.64 0.21 -3.35
N VAL A 137 22.02 -0.31 -4.52
CA VAL A 137 21.25 -1.34 -5.24
C VAL A 137 22.07 -2.61 -5.29
N TYR A 138 21.44 -3.73 -4.99
CA TYR A 138 22.04 -5.06 -4.96
C TYR A 138 21.28 -6.00 -5.89
N ASN A 139 22.00 -6.94 -6.50
CA ASN A 139 21.41 -8.06 -7.21
C ASN A 139 20.99 -9.18 -6.23
N SER A 140 20.48 -10.29 -6.77
CA SER A 140 20.12 -11.48 -6.00
C SER A 140 21.28 -12.04 -5.14
N ASP A 141 22.48 -11.89 -5.60
CA ASP A 141 23.72 -12.44 -5.01
C ASP A 141 24.35 -11.48 -4.00
N ASN A 142 23.67 -10.37 -3.67
CA ASN A 142 24.10 -9.29 -2.78
C ASN A 142 25.31 -8.48 -3.30
N GLU A 143 25.52 -8.48 -4.61
CA GLU A 143 26.53 -7.64 -5.25
C GLU A 143 25.94 -6.31 -5.67
N LEU A 144 26.76 -5.26 -5.64
CA LEU A 144 26.32 -3.93 -6.10
C LEU A 144 26.04 -3.94 -7.60
N MET A 145 24.88 -3.38 -7.98
CA MET A 145 24.48 -3.21 -9.37
C MET A 145 24.06 -1.78 -9.68
N ASN A 146 23.99 -1.44 -10.98
CA ASN A 146 23.46 -0.14 -11.39
C ASN A 146 21.94 -0.15 -11.30
N TYR A 147 21.34 0.92 -10.76
CA TYR A 147 19.89 1.08 -10.69
C TYR A 147 19.21 1.11 -12.07
N GLN A 148 19.94 1.48 -13.12
CA GLN A 148 19.44 1.50 -14.50
C GLN A 148 19.23 0.09 -15.08
N ASP A 149 19.80 -0.92 -14.45
CA ASP A 149 19.63 -2.33 -14.85
C ASP A 149 18.35 -2.94 -14.27
N ILE A 150 17.63 -2.23 -13.39
CA ILE A 150 16.34 -2.66 -12.85
C ILE A 150 15.29 -2.51 -13.97
N LYS A 151 14.59 -3.59 -14.27
CA LYS A 151 13.57 -3.62 -15.32
C LYS A 151 12.15 -3.61 -14.75
N PRO A 152 11.19 -3.00 -15.45
CA PRO A 152 9.79 -3.16 -15.09
C PRO A 152 9.41 -4.63 -14.96
N GLY A 153 8.72 -4.99 -13.88
CA GLY A 153 8.37 -6.36 -13.54
C GLY A 153 9.38 -7.07 -12.62
N ASP A 154 10.57 -6.50 -12.37
CA ASP A 154 11.49 -7.05 -11.39
C ASP A 154 10.88 -7.02 -9.99
N THR A 155 11.15 -8.06 -9.21
CA THR A 155 10.75 -8.13 -7.80
C THR A 155 11.82 -7.47 -6.94
N LEU A 156 11.43 -6.49 -6.15
CA LEU A 156 12.32 -5.71 -5.29
C LEU A 156 12.02 -5.93 -3.80
N LEU A 157 13.06 -5.91 -2.99
CA LEU A 157 12.98 -5.66 -1.55
C LEU A 157 13.64 -4.31 -1.26
N CYS A 158 12.97 -3.45 -0.50
CA CYS A 158 13.46 -2.12 -0.18
C CYS A 158 13.67 -1.97 1.33
N ILE A 159 14.77 -1.29 1.71
CA ILE A 159 14.91 -0.73 3.05
C ILE A 159 14.56 0.75 2.94
N VAL A 160 13.51 1.14 3.66
CA VAL A 160 12.98 2.50 3.69
C VAL A 160 13.29 3.13 5.04
N GLN A 161 13.91 4.29 5.05
CA GLN A 161 14.09 5.09 6.24
C GLN A 161 12.90 6.04 6.39
N VAL A 162 12.21 5.95 7.52
CA VAL A 162 11.22 6.95 7.95
C VAL A 162 11.96 7.98 8.79
N LYS A 163 12.03 9.23 8.30
CA LYS A 163 12.80 10.30 8.93
C LYS A 163 11.99 11.09 9.95
N GLY A 164 10.72 11.34 9.64
CA GLY A 164 9.87 12.15 10.47
C GLY A 164 8.73 12.80 9.72
N LEU A 165 8.03 13.71 10.39
CA LEU A 165 6.96 14.51 9.80
C LEU A 165 7.50 15.85 9.33
N LYS A 166 7.19 16.18 8.07
CA LYS A 166 7.59 17.43 7.44
C LYS A 166 6.37 18.30 7.24
N PHE A 167 6.38 19.47 7.84
CA PHE A 167 5.28 20.42 7.81
C PHE A 167 5.59 21.57 6.86
N LEU A 168 4.71 21.78 5.92
CA LEU A 168 4.70 22.90 4.97
C LEU A 168 3.59 23.88 5.36
N LYS A 169 3.41 24.95 4.58
CA LYS A 169 2.39 25.98 4.90
C LYS A 169 0.95 25.46 4.90
N GLN A 170 0.63 24.52 4.03
CA GLN A 170 -0.75 24.05 3.79
C GLN A 170 -0.91 22.52 3.94
N GLU A 171 0.18 21.80 4.03
CA GLU A 171 0.17 20.34 4.13
C GLU A 171 1.32 19.84 5.01
N TYR A 172 1.18 18.63 5.53
CA TYR A 172 2.28 17.91 6.15
C TYR A 172 2.26 16.44 5.71
N TYR A 173 3.39 15.78 5.80
CA TYR A 173 3.53 14.40 5.37
C TYR A 173 4.69 13.70 6.06
N CYS A 174 4.68 12.36 6.00
CA CYS A 174 5.78 11.53 6.46
C CYS A 174 6.92 11.54 5.45
N ASP A 175 8.10 12.06 5.82
CA ASP A 175 9.29 12.06 4.96
C ASP A 175 10.00 10.71 5.08
N MET A 176 9.85 9.91 4.03
CA MET A 176 10.43 8.58 3.89
C MET A 176 11.31 8.54 2.66
N CYS A 177 12.41 7.78 2.71
CA CYS A 177 13.24 7.56 1.53
C CYS A 177 13.86 6.18 1.51
N ILE A 178 14.05 5.63 0.32
CA ILE A 178 14.72 4.36 0.11
C ILE A 178 16.21 4.50 0.45
N GLN A 179 16.74 3.60 1.26
CA GLN A 179 18.16 3.50 1.59
C GLN A 179 18.85 2.40 0.78
N GLN A 180 18.18 1.28 0.61
CA GLN A 180 18.68 0.14 -0.13
C GLN A 180 17.57 -0.49 -0.96
N ILE A 181 17.95 -1.03 -2.12
CA ILE A 181 17.10 -1.82 -3.00
C ILE A 181 17.84 -3.14 -3.26
N LYS A 182 17.16 -4.25 -3.12
CA LYS A 182 17.64 -5.55 -3.58
C LYS A 182 16.71 -6.07 -4.66
N VAL A 183 17.26 -6.37 -5.83
CA VAL A 183 16.55 -7.08 -6.90
C VAL A 183 16.57 -8.56 -6.57
N CYS A 184 15.39 -9.15 -6.38
CA CYS A 184 15.26 -10.58 -6.16
C CYS A 184 15.45 -11.32 -7.49
N ALA A 185 16.02 -12.55 -7.42
CA ALA A 185 16.07 -13.38 -8.61
C ALA A 185 14.66 -13.64 -9.13
N SER A 186 14.37 -13.19 -10.34
CA SER A 186 13.21 -13.68 -11.07
C SER A 186 13.41 -15.16 -11.38
N PRO A 187 12.38 -16.01 -11.30
CA PRO A 187 12.50 -17.36 -11.80
C PRO A 187 12.91 -17.26 -13.28
N LYS A 188 14.16 -17.58 -13.59
CA LYS A 188 14.62 -17.65 -14.97
C LYS A 188 13.84 -18.78 -15.62
N ILE A 189 12.89 -18.42 -16.48
CA ILE A 189 12.42 -19.40 -17.47
C ILE A 189 13.68 -19.74 -18.26
N ALA A 190 14.11 -20.99 -18.20
CA ALA A 190 15.27 -21.45 -18.96
C ALA A 190 14.93 -21.31 -20.46
N THR A 191 15.27 -20.15 -21.03
CA THR A 191 15.06 -19.85 -22.45
C THR A 191 16.30 -20.12 -23.27
N ASP A 192 17.10 -21.11 -22.88
CA ASP A 192 18.27 -21.55 -23.65
C ASP A 192 17.87 -22.19 -25.00
N ARG A 193 16.59 -22.34 -25.22
CA ARG A 193 15.99 -22.79 -26.50
C ARG A 193 14.71 -22.02 -26.77
N CYS A 194 14.39 -21.86 -28.07
CA CYS A 194 13.09 -21.33 -28.45
C CYS A 194 11.99 -22.27 -27.94
N LEU A 195 11.09 -21.73 -27.12
CA LEU A 195 9.91 -22.44 -26.60
C LEU A 195 8.66 -22.14 -27.48
N ILE A 196 8.83 -21.34 -28.54
CA ILE A 196 7.74 -21.07 -29.49
C ILE A 196 7.54 -22.36 -30.28
N VAL A 197 6.34 -22.89 -30.20
CA VAL A 197 5.87 -23.95 -31.10
C VAL A 197 5.26 -23.21 -32.28
N ASP A 198 5.92 -23.30 -33.44
CA ASP A 198 5.32 -22.83 -34.69
C ASP A 198 4.05 -23.68 -34.90
N GLU A 199 2.90 -23.03 -35.01
CA GLU A 199 1.70 -23.70 -35.45
C GLU A 199 1.90 -24.11 -36.94
N GLU A 200 2.46 -25.29 -37.16
CA GLU A 200 2.29 -25.92 -38.46
C GLU A 200 0.80 -26.03 -38.68
N GLU A 201 0.33 -25.59 -39.86
CA GLU A 201 -1.07 -25.69 -40.28
C GLU A 201 -1.52 -27.15 -40.18
N THR A 202 -1.85 -27.61 -38.98
CA THR A 202 -2.62 -28.82 -38.80
C THR A 202 -4.04 -28.51 -39.25
N PRO A 203 -4.65 -29.36 -40.09
CA PRO A 203 -6.05 -29.18 -40.44
C PRO A 203 -6.83 -29.05 -39.15
N SER A 204 -7.58 -27.95 -39.07
CA SER A 204 -8.42 -27.55 -37.95
C SER A 204 -8.96 -28.81 -37.25
N PRO A 205 -8.59 -29.11 -35.97
CA PRO A 205 -9.34 -30.10 -35.24
C PRO A 205 -10.74 -29.51 -35.15
N GLU A 206 -11.74 -30.23 -35.59
CA GLU A 206 -13.11 -29.98 -35.24
C GLU A 206 -13.09 -29.79 -33.70
N PHE A 207 -13.39 -28.58 -33.25
CA PHE A 207 -13.60 -28.32 -31.84
C PHE A 207 -14.77 -29.18 -31.45
N ASP A 208 -14.49 -30.36 -30.89
CA ASP A 208 -15.42 -30.99 -29.98
C ASP A 208 -15.62 -29.98 -28.86
N TYR A 209 -16.72 -29.26 -28.94
CA TYR A 209 -17.25 -28.56 -27.80
C TYR A 209 -17.49 -29.64 -26.77
N GLU A 210 -16.53 -29.85 -25.87
CA GLU A 210 -16.80 -30.59 -24.65
C GLU A 210 -18.04 -29.93 -24.07
N ILE A 211 -19.12 -30.64 -24.19
CA ILE A 211 -20.42 -30.30 -23.61
C ILE A 211 -20.11 -30.02 -22.15
N LEU A 212 -20.12 -28.73 -21.80
CA LEU A 212 -20.04 -28.33 -20.39
C LEU A 212 -21.04 -29.18 -19.67
N ASP A 213 -20.55 -30.04 -18.79
CA ASP A 213 -21.33 -31.04 -18.08
C ASP A 213 -22.64 -30.39 -17.63
N GLU A 214 -23.79 -30.86 -18.09
CA GLU A 214 -25.11 -30.30 -17.75
C GLU A 214 -25.25 -30.14 -16.24
N GLU A 215 -24.56 -30.99 -15.49
CA GLU A 215 -24.49 -30.96 -14.03
C GLU A 215 -23.77 -29.69 -13.49
N VAL A 216 -22.76 -29.18 -14.18
CA VAL A 216 -22.03 -27.94 -13.82
C VAL A 216 -22.90 -26.72 -14.10
N ILE A 217 -23.61 -26.71 -15.21
CA ILE A 217 -24.53 -25.61 -15.60
C ILE A 217 -25.71 -25.58 -14.61
N GLU A 218 -26.26 -26.72 -14.25
CA GLU A 218 -27.39 -26.81 -13.32
C GLU A 218 -26.98 -26.39 -11.91
N ARG A 219 -25.78 -26.79 -11.46
CA ARG A 219 -25.22 -26.38 -10.16
C ARG A 219 -24.98 -24.85 -10.11
N GLN A 220 -24.55 -24.24 -11.21
CA GLN A 220 -24.33 -22.81 -11.29
C GLN A 220 -25.65 -22.01 -11.27
N LYS A 221 -26.71 -22.55 -11.90
CA LYS A 221 -28.07 -22.01 -11.81
C LYS A 221 -28.63 -22.09 -10.39
N GLN A 222 -28.41 -23.20 -9.70
CA GLN A 222 -28.84 -23.37 -8.29
C GLN A 222 -28.13 -22.38 -7.36
N ILE A 223 -26.83 -22.15 -7.56
CA ILE A 223 -26.07 -21.15 -6.78
C ILE A 223 -26.63 -19.75 -6.97
N LEU A 224 -26.90 -19.33 -8.22
CA LEU A 224 -27.51 -18.04 -8.53
C LEU A 224 -28.91 -17.88 -7.91
N GLN A 225 -29.70 -18.93 -7.94
CA GLN A 225 -31.03 -18.92 -7.35
C GLN A 225 -31.02 -18.82 -5.83
N LEU A 226 -30.09 -19.52 -5.17
CA LEU A 226 -29.89 -19.42 -3.72
C LEU A 226 -29.37 -18.04 -3.30
N GLN A 227 -28.47 -17.43 -4.08
CA GLN A 227 -27.98 -16.06 -3.82
C GLN A 227 -29.12 -15.06 -3.88
N SER A 228 -30.01 -15.15 -4.89
CA SER A 228 -31.19 -14.29 -4.99
C SER A 228 -32.15 -14.45 -3.81
N GLN A 229 -32.34 -15.69 -3.33
CA GLN A 229 -33.19 -15.94 -2.16
C GLN A 229 -32.59 -15.39 -0.85
N ILE A 230 -31.26 -15.40 -0.74
CA ILE A 230 -30.54 -14.79 0.40
C ILE A 230 -30.75 -13.29 0.40
N GLU A 231 -30.52 -12.62 -0.73
CA GLU A 231 -30.73 -11.16 -0.86
C GLU A 231 -32.16 -10.75 -0.54
N GLU A 232 -33.16 -11.50 -1.00
CA GLU A 232 -34.55 -11.24 -0.71
C GLU A 232 -34.86 -11.42 0.78
N SER A 233 -34.29 -12.46 1.40
CA SER A 233 -34.46 -12.73 2.84
C SER A 233 -33.82 -11.64 3.70
N GLU A 234 -32.62 -11.17 3.34
CA GLU A 234 -31.91 -10.08 4.03
C GLU A 234 -32.68 -8.75 3.91
N SER A 235 -33.26 -8.46 2.74
CA SER A 235 -34.12 -7.30 2.51
C SER A 235 -35.37 -7.33 3.40
N ASN A 236 -36.03 -8.48 3.47
CA ASN A 236 -37.22 -8.68 4.31
C ASN A 236 -36.88 -8.55 5.81
N LEU A 237 -35.72 -9.07 6.24
CA LEU A 237 -35.25 -8.94 7.62
C LEU A 237 -34.99 -7.49 8.01
N THR A 238 -34.38 -6.72 7.11
CA THR A 238 -34.11 -5.27 7.31
C THR A 238 -35.43 -4.48 7.43
N GLN A 239 -36.43 -4.85 6.63
CA GLN A 239 -37.74 -4.22 6.67
C GLN A 239 -38.50 -4.54 7.96
N GLN A 240 -38.44 -5.79 8.44
CA GLN A 240 -39.00 -6.19 9.73
C GLN A 240 -38.33 -5.50 10.90
N GLN A 241 -36.99 -5.37 10.88
CA GLN A 241 -36.22 -4.68 11.89
C GLN A 241 -36.65 -3.20 12.01
N SER A 242 -36.79 -2.50 10.88
CA SER A 242 -37.24 -1.11 10.86
C SER A 242 -38.67 -0.95 11.35
N HIS A 243 -39.55 -1.91 11.08
CA HIS A 243 -40.89 -1.92 11.60
C HIS A 243 -40.95 -2.10 13.12
N VAL A 244 -40.14 -3.03 13.65
CA VAL A 244 -40.01 -3.23 15.10
C VAL A 244 -39.49 -1.98 15.81
N ASP A 245 -38.51 -1.28 15.23
CA ASP A 245 -37.95 -0.06 15.82
C ASP A 245 -38.96 1.10 15.77
N SER A 246 -39.79 1.16 14.73
CA SER A 246 -40.93 2.08 14.67
C SER A 246 -41.94 1.83 15.77
N LEU A 247 -42.35 0.57 15.99
CA LEU A 247 -43.28 0.20 17.06
C LEU A 247 -42.71 0.48 18.47
N LYS A 248 -41.40 0.23 18.69
CA LYS A 248 -40.74 0.59 19.95
C LYS A 248 -40.74 2.09 20.21
N THR A 249 -40.58 2.89 19.16
CA THR A 249 -40.65 4.36 19.25
C THR A 249 -42.07 4.84 19.58
N GLN A 250 -43.08 4.23 18.96
CA GLN A 250 -44.49 4.54 19.28
C GLN A 250 -44.84 4.17 20.72
N LEU A 251 -44.34 3.03 21.19
CA LEU A 251 -44.54 2.59 22.58
C LEU A 251 -43.91 3.55 23.59
N LYS A 252 -42.72 4.06 23.30
CA LYS A 252 -42.05 5.07 24.15
C LYS A 252 -42.78 6.41 24.20
N ASN A 253 -43.52 6.77 23.11
CA ASN A 253 -44.28 8.02 23.06
C ASN A 253 -45.65 7.94 23.73
N LEU A 254 -46.09 6.71 24.08
CA LEU A 254 -47.38 6.47 24.75
C LEU A 254 -47.21 6.19 26.27
N ALA A 255 -45.98 6.01 26.72
CA ALA A 255 -45.62 5.81 28.15
C ALA A 255 -45.12 7.13 28.77
#